data_1bc2a3702bc19596b58d51cc6d3ca768
#
_entry.id   1bc2a3702bc19596b58d51cc6d3ca768
#
_cell.length_a   1.000
_cell.length_b   1.000
_cell.length_c   1.000
_cell.angle_alpha   90.00
_cell.angle_beta   90.00
_cell.angle_gamma   90.00
#
_symmetry.space_group_name_H-M   'P 1'
#
loop_
_entity.id
_entity.type
_entity.pdbx_description
1 polymer ?
#
loop_
_entity_poly.entity_id
_entity_poly.type
_entity_poly.pdbx_seq_one_letter_code
_entity_poly.pdbx_strand_id
1 'polypeptide(L)'
;FETWSVNLGDKTIHAKRMPGFFRSVKYMTGSLWLLFFLGPYLRWEGKQAILFDIGNRQFHFFDLTVLPQDIWMLSLLLLVMAMTLFAVTSVASRVFCGYFCFQTVWTDVFTWIEEKIEGNPTQRRKLDNAPWNLEKIRLKVTKHSIWLVIAALTGISFSIWFVDAFDYWNNLLAFQLPMVGWVTLTMFLAGTYILAGLLREQTCFWLCPYARIQAVMTDSQTIMPTYDVKRGEPRGKLQRGAEAGANAKGDCIDCFQCVQVCPTGVDIRNGMQLGCITCGLCLDACDSIMDKVGRPRGLIRYASLDEIDGKPVKKLYQHPRTWVYIGIILIALGGIIFGLTHLGAMTLRVIPERQPLFVSMSDGSIQNKYEFKVVNKTDKDLHVQVTAEHGVPGQIIIGAEQPLLTHHGRGTSFTIFVKAPGQNIKKEVTQIEFHIQSTEDPTIEAEYDSKFNGPKP
;
A
#
# COMPACT_ATOMS: atom_id res chain seq x y z
N PHE A 1 31.87 -5.97 9.66
CA PHE A 1 30.58 -5.69 10.34
C PHE A 1 30.74 -5.11 11.77
N GLU A 2 31.96 -4.76 12.19
CA GLU A 2 32.24 -4.43 13.61
C GLU A 2 32.02 -2.98 14.05
N THR A 3 31.60 -2.08 13.17
CA THR A 3 31.39 -0.67 13.57
C THR A 3 30.03 -0.15 13.11
N TRP A 4 28.98 -0.71 13.67
CA TRP A 4 27.63 -0.20 13.51
C TRP A 4 27.40 0.95 14.49
N SER A 5 27.84 2.16 14.14
CA SER A 5 27.45 3.35 14.89
C SER A 5 26.00 3.71 14.56
N VAL A 6 25.07 2.96 15.12
CA VAL A 6 23.64 3.29 15.07
C VAL A 6 23.39 4.40 16.09
N ASN A 7 22.72 5.47 15.67
CA ASN A 7 22.20 6.45 16.61
C ASN A 7 21.15 5.78 17.51
N LEU A 8 21.50 5.55 18.77
CA LEU A 8 20.61 4.90 19.75
C LEU A 8 19.52 5.83 20.31
N GLY A 9 19.37 7.03 19.74
CA GLY A 9 18.38 8.02 20.17
C GLY A 9 18.95 9.12 21.08
N ASP A 10 20.23 9.06 21.44
CA ASP A 10 20.87 10.03 22.33
C ASP A 10 20.93 11.44 21.75
N LYS A 11 20.93 11.57 20.41
CA LYS A 11 21.01 12.86 19.72
C LYS A 11 20.06 12.94 18.55
N THR A 12 19.28 14.02 18.50
CA THR A 12 18.45 14.31 17.33
C THR A 12 19.33 14.64 16.12
N ILE A 13 19.09 13.97 15.00
CA ILE A 13 19.79 14.23 13.75
C ILE A 13 19.19 15.46 13.07
N HIS A 14 19.97 16.52 12.98
CA HIS A 14 19.62 17.73 12.22
C HIS A 14 20.30 17.68 10.85
N ALA A 15 19.71 16.96 9.90
CA ALA A 15 20.24 16.86 8.56
C ALA A 15 20.24 18.21 7.84
N LYS A 16 21.33 18.52 7.13
CA LYS A 16 21.47 19.71 6.29
C LYS A 16 20.75 19.47 4.96
N ARG A 17 19.90 20.40 4.55
CA ARG A 17 19.27 20.33 3.24
C ARG A 17 20.15 21.02 2.21
N MET A 18 20.50 20.30 1.14
CA MET A 18 21.26 20.83 0.03
C MET A 18 20.49 20.61 -1.27
N PRO A 19 20.50 21.57 -2.21
CA PRO A 19 19.96 21.35 -3.52
C PRO A 19 20.82 20.32 -4.28
N GLY A 20 20.20 19.53 -5.15
CA GLY A 20 20.88 18.52 -5.94
C GLY A 20 19.90 17.68 -6.74
N PHE A 21 20.42 16.80 -7.58
CA PHE A 21 19.63 15.92 -8.42
C PHE A 21 18.74 14.98 -7.57
N PHE A 22 19.33 14.26 -6.63
CA PHE A 22 18.61 13.31 -5.79
C PHE A 22 17.61 14.00 -4.85
N ARG A 23 17.87 15.23 -4.44
CA ARG A 23 16.91 16.04 -3.70
C ARG A 23 15.67 16.36 -4.57
N SER A 24 15.87 16.71 -5.84
CA SER A 24 14.77 16.98 -6.77
C SER A 24 13.94 15.72 -7.05
N VAL A 25 14.59 14.57 -7.21
CA VAL A 25 13.91 13.28 -7.35
C VAL A 25 13.05 12.96 -6.11
N LYS A 26 13.56 13.21 -4.90
CA LYS A 26 12.77 13.06 -3.66
C LYS A 26 11.53 13.95 -3.63
N TYR A 27 11.61 15.17 -4.10
CA TYR A 27 10.44 16.04 -4.17
C TYR A 27 9.42 15.53 -5.19
N MET A 28 9.88 15.10 -6.36
CA MET A 28 9.03 14.54 -7.39
C MET A 28 8.32 13.26 -6.91
N THR A 29 9.04 12.33 -6.30
CA THR A 29 8.43 11.09 -5.77
C THR A 29 7.55 11.36 -4.55
N GLY A 30 7.94 12.30 -3.69
CA GLY A 30 7.15 12.73 -2.55
C GLY A 30 5.84 13.41 -2.95
N SER A 31 5.81 14.13 -4.09
CA SER A 31 4.58 14.76 -4.59
C SER A 31 3.51 13.76 -5.04
N LEU A 32 3.88 12.50 -5.33
CA LEU A 32 2.91 11.44 -5.62
C LEU A 32 1.96 11.18 -4.43
N TRP A 33 2.40 11.49 -3.20
CA TRP A 33 1.54 11.40 -2.03
C TRP A 33 0.39 12.41 -2.03
N LEU A 34 0.42 13.44 -2.91
CA LEU A 34 -0.73 14.32 -3.12
C LEU A 34 -1.95 13.53 -3.63
N LEU A 35 -1.74 12.44 -4.37
CA LEU A 35 -2.82 11.54 -4.78
C LEU A 35 -3.54 10.90 -3.57
N PHE A 36 -2.82 10.64 -2.49
CA PHE A 36 -3.42 10.16 -1.25
C PHE A 36 -4.37 11.19 -0.63
N PHE A 37 -4.05 12.48 -0.72
CA PHE A 37 -4.90 13.55 -0.19
C PHE A 37 -6.03 13.92 -1.14
N LEU A 38 -5.79 13.92 -2.44
CA LEU A 38 -6.74 14.42 -3.45
C LEU A 38 -7.63 13.30 -4.02
N GLY A 39 -7.15 12.06 -4.03
CA GLY A 39 -7.86 10.92 -4.61
C GLY A 39 -9.29 10.73 -4.10
N PRO A 40 -9.56 10.81 -2.78
CA PRO A 40 -10.91 10.65 -2.25
C PRO A 40 -11.91 11.74 -2.69
N TYR A 41 -11.43 12.89 -3.17
CA TYR A 41 -12.31 13.95 -3.68
C TYR A 41 -12.66 13.80 -5.16
N LEU A 42 -12.04 12.82 -5.84
CA LEU A 42 -12.37 12.52 -7.22
C LEU A 42 -13.79 11.93 -7.29
N ARG A 43 -14.64 12.54 -8.12
CA ARG A 43 -16.03 12.12 -8.30
C ARG A 43 -16.22 11.47 -9.64
N TRP A 44 -17.00 10.41 -9.64
CA TRP A 44 -17.46 9.69 -10.82
C TRP A 44 -18.96 9.46 -10.68
N GLU A 45 -19.75 9.91 -11.62
CA GLU A 45 -21.23 9.82 -11.60
C GLU A 45 -21.89 10.28 -10.26
N GLY A 46 -21.32 11.32 -9.64
CA GLY A 46 -21.82 11.87 -8.38
C GLY A 46 -21.38 11.12 -7.11
N LYS A 47 -20.72 9.97 -7.24
CA LYS A 47 -20.16 9.18 -6.14
C LYS A 47 -18.64 9.35 -6.06
N GLN A 48 -18.03 8.97 -4.94
CA GLN A 48 -16.58 8.93 -4.82
C GLN A 48 -16.02 7.86 -5.76
N ALA A 49 -15.08 8.24 -6.64
CA ALA A 49 -14.56 7.36 -7.69
C ALA A 49 -13.83 6.13 -7.14
N ILE A 50 -13.16 6.25 -6.00
CA ILE A 50 -12.51 5.14 -5.29
C ILE A 50 -12.93 5.19 -3.84
N LEU A 51 -13.67 4.18 -3.38
CA LEU A 51 -14.17 4.09 -2.01
C LEU A 51 -14.05 2.65 -1.49
N PHE A 52 -13.39 2.48 -0.36
CA PHE A 52 -13.28 1.21 0.36
C PHE A 52 -14.35 1.14 1.45
N ASP A 53 -15.60 0.91 1.09
CA ASP A 53 -16.71 0.86 2.06
C ASP A 53 -16.64 -0.42 2.89
N ILE A 54 -15.99 -0.33 4.06
CA ILE A 54 -15.88 -1.45 5.01
C ILE A 54 -17.22 -1.75 5.66
N GLY A 55 -18.05 -0.73 5.90
CA GLY A 55 -19.35 -0.88 6.55
C GLY A 55 -20.28 -1.77 5.77
N ASN A 56 -20.38 -1.56 4.47
CA ASN A 56 -21.17 -2.37 3.55
C ASN A 56 -20.37 -3.52 2.93
N ARG A 57 -19.06 -3.63 3.24
CA ARG A 57 -18.13 -4.63 2.70
C ARG A 57 -18.02 -4.57 1.17
N GLN A 58 -17.93 -3.37 0.63
CA GLN A 58 -17.87 -3.11 -0.82
C GLN A 58 -16.65 -2.24 -1.14
N PHE A 59 -16.03 -2.52 -2.27
CA PHE A 59 -14.94 -1.72 -2.78
C PHE A 59 -15.35 -1.16 -4.14
N HIS A 60 -15.50 0.17 -4.20
CA HIS A 60 -15.90 0.84 -5.42
C HIS A 60 -14.68 1.40 -6.14
N PHE A 61 -14.53 1.05 -7.42
CA PHE A 61 -13.52 1.58 -8.32
C PHE A 61 -14.22 2.06 -9.60
N PHE A 62 -14.52 3.34 -9.69
CA PHE A 62 -15.34 3.90 -10.77
C PHE A 62 -16.67 3.14 -10.86
N ASP A 63 -16.95 2.49 -12.00
CA ASP A 63 -18.17 1.70 -12.21
C ASP A 63 -18.08 0.26 -11.66
N LEU A 64 -16.89 -0.16 -11.21
CA LEU A 64 -16.66 -1.51 -10.74
C LEU A 64 -16.87 -1.62 -9.24
N THR A 65 -17.82 -2.45 -8.80
CA THR A 65 -18.00 -2.80 -7.39
C THR A 65 -17.47 -4.21 -7.12
N VAL A 66 -16.40 -4.29 -6.32
CA VAL A 66 -15.82 -5.56 -5.86
C VAL A 66 -16.43 -5.94 -4.52
N LEU A 67 -16.90 -7.16 -4.42
CA LEU A 67 -17.61 -7.70 -3.26
C LEU A 67 -16.71 -8.65 -2.44
N PRO A 68 -17.10 -9.03 -1.21
CA PRO A 68 -16.30 -9.90 -0.35
C PRO A 68 -15.94 -11.26 -0.94
N GLN A 69 -16.77 -11.81 -1.82
CA GLN A 69 -16.48 -13.06 -2.52
C GLN A 69 -15.32 -12.93 -3.53
N ASP A 70 -15.06 -11.72 -4.01
CA ASP A 70 -14.00 -11.40 -4.97
C ASP A 70 -12.70 -10.94 -4.28
N ILE A 71 -12.62 -11.06 -2.94
CA ILE A 71 -11.48 -10.61 -2.11
C ILE A 71 -10.15 -11.30 -2.49
N TRP A 72 -10.20 -12.43 -3.17
CA TRP A 72 -9.03 -13.12 -3.69
C TRP A 72 -8.25 -12.25 -4.68
N MET A 73 -8.92 -11.39 -5.45
CA MET A 73 -8.26 -10.42 -6.34
C MET A 73 -7.47 -9.37 -5.55
N LEU A 74 -8.00 -8.91 -4.41
CA LEU A 74 -7.26 -8.04 -3.50
C LEU A 74 -6.01 -8.74 -2.96
N SER A 75 -6.12 -10.03 -2.62
CA SER A 75 -4.95 -10.82 -2.17
C SER A 75 -3.88 -10.92 -3.25
N LEU A 76 -4.26 -11.11 -4.52
CA LEU A 76 -3.33 -11.08 -5.65
C LEU A 76 -2.72 -9.70 -5.87
N LEU A 77 -3.50 -8.63 -5.72
CA LEU A 77 -2.98 -7.25 -5.80
C LEU A 77 -1.92 -6.99 -4.73
N LEU A 78 -2.19 -7.39 -3.49
CA LEU A 78 -1.21 -7.28 -2.39
C LEU A 78 0.04 -8.12 -2.67
N LEU A 79 -0.13 -9.31 -3.25
CA LEU A 79 1.00 -10.15 -3.68
C LEU A 79 1.84 -9.46 -4.76
N VAL A 80 1.23 -8.85 -5.77
CA VAL A 80 1.93 -8.06 -6.81
C VAL A 80 2.72 -6.92 -6.17
N MET A 81 2.09 -6.17 -5.26
CA MET A 81 2.77 -5.07 -4.56
C MET A 81 3.96 -5.57 -3.73
N ALA A 82 3.78 -6.64 -2.97
CA ALA A 82 4.85 -7.23 -2.15
C ALA A 82 6.01 -7.76 -3.01
N MET A 83 5.72 -8.49 -4.09
CA MET A 83 6.74 -9.03 -4.98
C MET A 83 7.47 -7.94 -5.77
N THR A 84 6.77 -6.88 -6.17
CA THR A 84 7.40 -5.69 -6.78
C THR A 84 8.38 -5.04 -5.80
N LEU A 85 7.96 -4.88 -4.55
CA LEU A 85 8.80 -4.32 -3.50
C LEU A 85 10.06 -5.19 -3.25
N PHE A 86 9.91 -6.51 -3.23
CA PHE A 86 11.03 -7.45 -3.09
C PHE A 86 11.95 -7.43 -4.31
N ALA A 87 11.40 -7.39 -5.52
CA ALA A 87 12.18 -7.27 -6.76
C ALA A 87 13.03 -5.99 -6.74
N VAL A 88 12.44 -4.85 -6.44
CA VAL A 88 13.14 -3.57 -6.35
C VAL A 88 14.23 -3.61 -5.26
N THR A 89 13.93 -4.18 -4.10
CA THR A 89 14.89 -4.29 -2.99
C THR A 89 16.08 -5.16 -3.36
N SER A 90 15.85 -6.25 -4.07
CA SER A 90 16.95 -7.17 -4.48
C SER A 90 17.93 -6.51 -5.44
N VAL A 91 17.51 -5.50 -6.19
CA VAL A 91 18.32 -4.77 -7.19
C VAL A 91 18.95 -3.52 -6.58
N ALA A 92 18.15 -2.71 -5.92
CA ALA A 92 18.51 -1.35 -5.48
C ALA A 92 18.37 -1.14 -3.97
N SER A 93 18.54 -2.19 -3.18
CA SER A 93 18.49 -2.13 -1.72
C SER A 93 17.24 -1.39 -1.20
N ARG A 94 17.41 -0.34 -0.43
CA ARG A 94 16.35 0.42 0.27
C ARG A 94 15.85 1.63 -0.51
N VAL A 95 15.89 1.61 -1.84
CA VAL A 95 15.47 2.74 -2.68
C VAL A 95 14.02 3.17 -2.43
N PHE A 96 13.11 2.20 -2.19
CA PHE A 96 11.74 2.50 -1.79
C PHE A 96 11.68 3.34 -0.50
N CYS A 97 12.49 3.00 0.51
CA CYS A 97 12.58 3.75 1.76
C CYS A 97 13.09 5.17 1.54
N GLY A 98 14.03 5.35 0.60
CA GLY A 98 14.63 6.67 0.32
C GLY A 98 13.71 7.65 -0.39
N TYR A 99 12.79 7.15 -1.22
CA TYR A 99 12.04 7.99 -2.16
C TYR A 99 10.52 7.95 -1.97
N PHE A 100 9.95 6.79 -1.68
CA PHE A 100 8.50 6.62 -1.70
C PHE A 100 7.88 6.28 -0.33
N CYS A 101 8.66 5.77 0.61
CA CYS A 101 8.12 5.38 1.92
C CYS A 101 7.45 6.56 2.63
N PHE A 102 6.21 6.33 3.08
CA PHE A 102 5.42 7.29 3.84
C PHE A 102 6.21 7.91 5.01
N GLN A 103 6.83 7.07 5.85
CA GLN A 103 7.62 7.52 6.99
C GLN A 103 8.72 8.51 6.59
N THR A 104 9.47 8.21 5.51
CA THR A 104 10.59 9.05 5.06
C THR A 104 10.11 10.36 4.46
N VAL A 105 9.02 10.33 3.67
CA VAL A 105 8.44 11.53 3.06
C VAL A 105 7.91 12.47 4.13
N TRP A 106 7.14 11.98 5.11
CA TRP A 106 6.61 12.80 6.20
C TRP A 106 7.71 13.35 7.10
N THR A 107 8.71 12.53 7.45
CA THR A 107 9.89 13.01 8.20
C THR A 107 10.62 14.12 7.44
N ASP A 108 10.71 14.02 6.11
CA ASP A 108 11.35 15.06 5.28
C ASP A 108 10.50 16.35 5.25
N VAL A 109 9.18 16.26 5.16
CA VAL A 109 8.25 17.41 5.27
C VAL A 109 8.36 18.07 6.64
N PHE A 110 8.32 17.30 7.72
CA PHE A 110 8.42 17.81 9.09
C PHE A 110 9.78 18.49 9.35
N THR A 111 10.86 17.90 8.86
CA THR A 111 12.21 18.49 8.94
C THR A 111 12.32 19.77 8.10
N TRP A 112 11.61 19.85 6.96
CA TRP A 112 11.56 21.07 6.15
C TRP A 112 10.87 22.22 6.91
N ILE A 113 9.75 21.94 7.56
CA ILE A 113 9.01 22.92 8.38
C ILE A 113 9.90 23.37 9.54
N GLU A 114 10.58 22.42 10.21
CA GLU A 114 11.51 22.72 11.30
C GLU A 114 12.64 23.64 10.84
N GLU A 115 13.20 23.42 9.64
CA GLU A 115 14.24 24.28 9.09
C GLU A 115 13.72 25.70 8.77
N LYS A 116 12.48 25.82 8.33
CA LYS A 116 11.86 27.12 8.07
C LYS A 116 11.56 27.93 9.34
N ILE A 117 11.26 27.27 10.45
CA ILE A 117 10.88 27.90 11.71
C ILE A 117 12.11 28.11 12.62
N GLU A 118 12.89 27.05 12.81
CA GLU A 118 14.02 27.04 13.77
C GLU A 118 15.38 27.33 13.10
N GLY A 119 15.41 27.41 11.76
CA GLY A 119 16.59 27.74 10.98
C GLY A 119 17.47 26.54 10.63
N ASN A 120 18.71 26.81 10.28
CA ASN A 120 19.67 25.81 9.81
C ASN A 120 20.11 24.83 10.92
N PRO A 121 20.77 23.69 10.61
CA PRO A 121 21.14 22.69 11.61
C PRO A 121 21.96 23.22 12.80
N THR A 122 22.81 24.21 12.57
CA THR A 122 23.60 24.83 13.63
C THR A 122 22.74 25.68 14.60
N GLN A 123 21.76 26.40 14.02
CA GLN A 123 20.82 27.20 14.81
C GLN A 123 19.88 26.30 15.62
N ARG A 124 19.38 25.21 15.01
CA ARG A 124 18.55 24.21 15.71
C ARG A 124 19.27 23.59 16.90
N ARG A 125 20.53 23.16 16.73
CA ARG A 125 21.35 22.65 17.86
C ARG A 125 21.55 23.67 18.96
N LYS A 126 21.79 24.94 18.60
CA LYS A 126 21.92 26.03 19.60
C LYS A 126 20.60 26.25 20.34
N LEU A 127 19.47 26.25 19.60
CA LEU A 127 18.15 26.41 20.20
C LEU A 127 17.79 25.23 21.13
N ASP A 128 18.14 24.00 20.77
CA ASP A 128 17.88 22.83 21.62
C ASP A 128 18.66 22.92 22.95
N ASN A 129 19.91 23.38 22.91
CA ASN A 129 20.75 23.53 24.08
C ASN A 129 20.49 24.84 24.87
N ALA A 130 19.74 25.79 24.32
CA ALA A 130 19.41 27.04 24.99
C ALA A 130 18.42 26.82 26.15
N PRO A 131 18.49 27.65 27.23
CA PRO A 131 17.49 27.63 28.28
C PRO A 131 16.09 27.98 27.70
N TRP A 132 15.05 27.53 28.41
CA TRP A 132 13.69 27.85 28.03
C TRP A 132 13.42 29.36 28.20
N ASN A 133 13.24 30.06 27.11
CA ASN A 133 12.81 31.45 27.02
C ASN A 133 11.59 31.61 26.13
N LEU A 134 10.98 32.77 26.13
CA LEU A 134 9.75 33.05 25.36
C LEU A 134 9.95 32.80 23.86
N GLU A 135 11.10 33.13 23.31
CA GLU A 135 11.44 32.90 21.91
C GLU A 135 11.51 31.41 21.59
N LYS A 136 12.21 30.60 22.39
CA LYS A 136 12.25 29.14 22.22
C LYS A 136 10.87 28.52 22.33
N ILE A 137 10.06 28.93 23.31
CA ILE A 137 8.69 28.47 23.47
C ILE A 137 7.87 28.79 22.21
N ARG A 138 7.90 30.03 21.74
CA ARG A 138 7.19 30.45 20.53
C ARG A 138 7.56 29.59 19.32
N LEU A 139 8.85 29.41 19.03
CA LEU A 139 9.33 28.64 17.89
C LEU A 139 8.91 27.17 18.01
N LYS A 140 9.07 26.55 19.19
CA LYS A 140 8.66 25.15 19.42
C LYS A 140 7.15 24.97 19.30
N VAL A 141 6.35 25.84 19.92
CA VAL A 141 4.88 25.77 19.81
C VAL A 141 4.45 25.92 18.35
N THR A 142 4.96 26.91 17.62
CA THR A 142 4.61 27.09 16.20
C THR A 142 4.95 25.85 15.38
N LYS A 143 6.13 25.28 15.56
CA LYS A 143 6.54 24.03 14.87
C LYS A 143 5.58 22.88 15.17
N HIS A 144 5.34 22.60 16.43
CA HIS A 144 4.49 21.48 16.85
C HIS A 144 3.01 21.67 16.44
N SER A 145 2.50 22.93 16.45
CA SER A 145 1.16 23.21 15.96
C SER A 145 1.01 22.90 14.47
N ILE A 146 1.98 23.29 13.63
CA ILE A 146 1.95 22.98 12.19
C ILE A 146 2.08 21.46 11.97
N TRP A 147 2.94 20.78 12.73
CA TRP A 147 3.06 19.32 12.67
C TRP A 147 1.76 18.62 13.04
N LEU A 148 1.05 19.09 14.08
CA LEU A 148 -0.25 18.55 14.48
C LEU A 148 -1.32 18.76 13.40
N VAL A 149 -1.35 19.91 12.75
CA VAL A 149 -2.28 20.17 11.64
C VAL A 149 -2.02 19.20 10.48
N ILE A 150 -0.77 19.00 10.07
CA ILE A 150 -0.42 18.06 9.00
C ILE A 150 -0.75 16.62 9.41
N ALA A 151 -0.48 16.25 10.66
CA ALA A 151 -0.82 14.93 11.18
C ALA A 151 -2.34 14.71 11.21
N ALA A 152 -3.13 15.74 11.58
CA ALA A 152 -4.59 15.69 11.53
C ALA A 152 -5.11 15.52 10.10
N LEU A 153 -4.60 16.33 9.16
CA LEU A 153 -4.94 16.20 7.73
C LEU A 153 -4.60 14.82 7.19
N THR A 154 -3.48 14.22 7.62
CA THR A 154 -3.12 12.85 7.25
C THR A 154 -4.13 11.84 7.77
N GLY A 155 -4.57 11.97 9.02
CA GLY A 155 -5.59 11.09 9.62
C GLY A 155 -6.95 11.23 8.94
N ILE A 156 -7.36 12.46 8.62
CA ILE A 156 -8.59 12.71 7.85
C ILE A 156 -8.47 12.08 6.47
N SER A 157 -7.37 12.35 5.74
CA SER A 157 -7.15 11.80 4.39
C SER A 157 -7.14 10.28 4.37
N PHE A 158 -6.64 9.62 5.41
CA PHE A 158 -6.76 8.17 5.52
C PHE A 158 -8.23 7.74 5.69
N SER A 159 -8.96 8.40 6.59
CA SER A 159 -10.34 8.01 6.92
C SER A 159 -11.30 8.16 5.74
N ILE A 160 -11.13 9.19 4.91
CA ILE A 160 -12.00 9.46 3.74
C ILE A 160 -11.78 8.51 2.55
N TRP A 161 -10.81 7.59 2.60
CA TRP A 161 -10.75 6.46 1.68
C TRP A 161 -11.80 5.39 1.99
N PHE A 162 -12.35 5.37 3.22
CA PHE A 162 -13.28 4.37 3.73
C PHE A 162 -14.70 4.89 3.94
N VAL A 163 -14.90 6.20 3.85
CA VAL A 163 -16.20 6.86 3.98
C VAL A 163 -16.22 8.01 2.97
N ASP A 164 -17.40 8.36 2.44
CA ASP A 164 -17.51 9.50 1.53
C ASP A 164 -16.88 10.75 2.13
N ALA A 165 -16.01 11.40 1.34
CA ALA A 165 -15.18 12.51 1.80
C ALA A 165 -16.02 13.71 2.30
N PHE A 166 -17.12 14.05 1.63
CA PHE A 166 -17.95 15.18 2.02
C PHE A 166 -18.80 14.88 3.24
N ASP A 167 -19.33 13.66 3.33
CA ASP A 167 -20.08 13.21 4.51
C ASP A 167 -19.16 13.15 5.73
N TYR A 168 -17.92 12.70 5.56
CA TYR A 168 -16.94 12.70 6.64
C TYR A 168 -16.66 14.12 7.16
N TRP A 169 -16.45 15.09 6.26
CA TRP A 169 -16.22 16.48 6.66
C TRP A 169 -17.44 17.09 7.38
N ASN A 170 -18.64 16.87 6.86
CA ASN A 170 -19.87 17.36 7.50
C ASN A 170 -20.03 16.78 8.92
N ASN A 171 -19.82 15.49 9.08
CA ASN A 171 -19.92 14.83 10.38
C ASN A 171 -18.78 15.24 11.34
N LEU A 172 -17.58 15.48 10.83
CA LEU A 172 -16.45 15.98 11.62
C LEU A 172 -16.73 17.38 12.17
N LEU A 173 -17.20 18.30 11.33
CA LEU A 173 -17.51 19.67 11.72
C LEU A 173 -18.72 19.74 12.67
N ALA A 174 -19.69 18.86 12.52
CA ALA A 174 -20.83 18.72 13.41
C ALA A 174 -20.52 17.94 14.71
N PHE A 175 -19.28 17.42 14.89
CA PHE A 175 -18.91 16.53 16.00
C PHE A 175 -19.78 15.25 16.09
N GLN A 176 -20.26 14.76 14.94
CA GLN A 176 -21.14 13.60 14.83
C GLN A 176 -20.45 12.37 14.21
N LEU A 177 -19.12 12.35 14.17
CA LEU A 177 -18.39 11.17 13.71
C LEU A 177 -18.71 9.96 14.59
N PRO A 178 -18.90 8.76 14.00
CA PRO A 178 -18.98 7.52 14.77
C PRO A 178 -17.68 7.28 15.54
N MET A 179 -17.76 6.49 16.63
CA MET A 179 -16.59 6.19 17.48
C MET A 179 -15.38 5.69 16.69
N VAL A 180 -15.63 4.84 15.69
CA VAL A 180 -14.56 4.32 14.79
C VAL A 180 -13.86 5.46 14.05
N GLY A 181 -14.60 6.46 13.58
CA GLY A 181 -14.02 7.64 12.90
C GLY A 181 -13.09 8.43 13.81
N TRP A 182 -13.49 8.69 15.05
CA TRP A 182 -12.65 9.36 16.05
C TRP A 182 -11.39 8.56 16.40
N VAL A 183 -11.53 7.24 16.60
CA VAL A 183 -10.40 6.36 16.92
C VAL A 183 -9.40 6.35 15.75
N THR A 184 -9.88 6.20 14.52
CA THR A 184 -9.02 6.19 13.32
C THR A 184 -8.29 7.51 13.16
N LEU A 185 -9.01 8.64 13.24
CA LEU A 185 -8.42 9.97 13.17
C LEU A 185 -7.33 10.16 14.22
N THR A 186 -7.61 9.86 15.48
CA THR A 186 -6.66 10.03 16.59
C THR A 186 -5.45 9.11 16.44
N MET A 187 -5.65 7.87 16.02
CA MET A 187 -4.57 6.90 15.83
C MET A 187 -3.60 7.37 14.72
N PHE A 188 -4.12 7.81 13.57
CA PHE A 188 -3.27 8.30 12.47
C PHE A 188 -2.64 9.65 12.78
N LEU A 189 -3.34 10.55 13.47
CA LEU A 189 -2.78 11.81 13.96
C LEU A 189 -1.60 11.53 14.90
N ALA A 190 -1.82 10.74 15.96
CA ALA A 190 -0.78 10.41 16.94
C ALA A 190 0.35 9.63 16.27
N GLY A 191 0.05 8.64 15.43
CA GLY A 191 1.04 7.86 14.69
C GLY A 191 1.92 8.75 13.81
N THR A 192 1.34 9.59 12.97
CA THR A 192 2.11 10.50 12.10
C THR A 192 2.96 11.47 12.91
N TYR A 193 2.39 12.09 13.94
CA TYR A 193 3.09 13.04 14.78
C TYR A 193 4.26 12.39 15.54
N ILE A 194 4.04 11.23 16.15
CA ILE A 194 5.07 10.52 16.93
C ILE A 194 6.13 9.91 16.01
N LEU A 195 5.73 9.14 15.01
CA LEU A 195 6.66 8.37 14.19
C LEU A 195 7.49 9.27 13.27
N ALA A 196 6.86 10.21 12.56
CA ALA A 196 7.57 11.09 11.63
C ALA A 196 8.16 12.34 12.28
N GLY A 197 7.53 12.88 13.32
CA GLY A 197 7.97 14.09 13.99
C GLY A 197 8.99 13.83 15.09
N LEU A 198 8.70 12.92 16.01
CA LEU A 198 9.51 12.68 17.20
C LEU A 198 10.53 11.57 17.00
N LEU A 199 10.11 10.38 16.55
CA LEU A 199 10.97 9.21 16.42
C LEU A 199 11.80 9.22 15.13
N ARG A 200 11.30 9.81 14.04
CA ARG A 200 12.02 9.98 12.76
C ARG A 200 12.73 8.70 12.28
N GLU A 201 14.07 8.76 12.18
CA GLU A 201 14.93 7.65 11.78
C GLU A 201 14.85 6.46 12.74
N GLN A 202 14.55 6.67 14.03
CA GLN A 202 14.42 5.60 15.02
C GLN A 202 13.28 4.63 14.65
N THR A 203 12.22 5.15 14.03
CA THR A 203 11.14 4.31 13.48
C THR A 203 11.68 3.28 12.49
N CYS A 204 12.59 3.69 11.59
CA CYS A 204 13.20 2.80 10.61
C CYS A 204 14.17 1.78 11.23
N PHE A 205 14.86 2.15 12.31
CA PHE A 205 15.82 1.26 12.97
C PHE A 205 15.17 0.22 13.88
N TRP A 206 14.14 0.61 14.64
CA TRP A 206 13.61 -0.21 15.73
C TRP A 206 12.21 -0.77 15.46
N LEU A 207 11.33 0.02 14.86
CA LEU A 207 9.92 -0.32 14.71
C LEU A 207 9.59 -0.96 13.36
N CYS A 208 10.31 -0.61 12.28
CA CYS A 208 9.96 -1.08 10.94
C CYS A 208 10.49 -2.49 10.66
N PRO A 209 9.64 -3.52 10.58
CA PRO A 209 10.08 -4.89 10.27
C PRO A 209 10.66 -5.01 8.85
N TYR A 210 10.12 -4.23 7.91
CA TYR A 210 10.57 -4.23 6.52
C TYR A 210 12.04 -3.82 6.38
N ALA A 211 12.52 -2.90 7.20
CA ALA A 211 13.91 -2.49 7.20
C ALA A 211 14.88 -3.64 7.52
N ARG A 212 14.47 -4.59 8.35
CA ARG A 212 15.26 -5.79 8.68
C ARG A 212 15.19 -6.84 7.58
N ILE A 213 14.00 -7.06 6.99
CA ILE A 213 13.83 -7.97 5.85
C ILE A 213 14.69 -7.51 4.68
N GLN A 214 14.69 -6.21 4.35
CA GLN A 214 15.53 -5.66 3.29
C GLN A 214 17.02 -5.89 3.53
N ALA A 215 17.49 -5.77 4.76
CA ALA A 215 18.89 -5.98 5.08
C ALA A 215 19.38 -7.40 4.76
N VAL A 216 18.50 -8.40 4.95
CA VAL A 216 18.80 -9.81 4.61
C VAL A 216 18.74 -10.05 3.10
N MET A 217 17.99 -9.24 2.36
CA MET A 217 17.85 -9.38 0.89
C MET A 217 19.00 -8.74 0.11
N THR A 218 19.79 -7.86 0.73
CA THR A 218 20.93 -7.20 0.08
C THR A 218 22.15 -8.10 0.05
N ASP A 219 22.87 -8.08 -1.07
CA ASP A 219 24.13 -8.80 -1.28
C ASP A 219 25.21 -7.88 -1.85
N SER A 220 26.40 -8.43 -2.14
CA SER A 220 27.52 -7.67 -2.70
C SER A 220 27.27 -7.10 -4.11
N GLN A 221 26.25 -7.60 -4.81
CA GLN A 221 25.85 -7.16 -6.16
C GLN A 221 24.69 -6.15 -6.15
N THR A 222 24.09 -5.92 -4.98
CA THR A 222 22.97 -4.96 -4.84
C THR A 222 23.50 -3.52 -4.98
N ILE A 223 22.83 -2.73 -5.80
CA ILE A 223 23.21 -1.33 -6.08
C ILE A 223 22.77 -0.43 -4.92
N MET A 224 23.69 0.35 -4.39
CA MET A 224 23.44 1.32 -3.32
C MET A 224 24.45 2.47 -3.34
N PRO A 225 24.21 3.58 -2.62
CA PRO A 225 25.22 4.59 -2.38
C PRO A 225 26.46 3.95 -1.75
N THR A 226 27.57 3.99 -2.43
CA THR A 226 28.83 3.36 -2.00
C THR A 226 29.98 4.36 -2.12
N TYR A 227 30.81 4.41 -1.10
CA TYR A 227 32.04 5.19 -1.08
C TYR A 227 33.19 4.38 -1.70
N ASP A 228 33.90 4.97 -2.64
CA ASP A 228 35.05 4.34 -3.28
C ASP A 228 36.28 4.46 -2.37
N VAL A 229 36.51 3.42 -1.58
CA VAL A 229 37.62 3.37 -0.61
C VAL A 229 38.98 3.43 -1.32
N LYS A 230 39.13 2.77 -2.48
CA LYS A 230 40.40 2.74 -3.21
C LYS A 230 40.81 4.11 -3.71
N ARG A 231 39.83 4.92 -4.08
CA ARG A 231 40.05 6.29 -4.55
C ARG A 231 40.11 7.30 -3.39
N GLY A 232 39.34 7.07 -2.33
CA GLY A 232 39.12 8.05 -1.28
C GLY A 232 40.10 8.00 -0.10
N GLU A 233 40.70 6.83 0.14
CA GLU A 233 41.64 6.65 1.26
C GLU A 233 43.12 6.79 0.82
N PRO A 234 44.04 7.22 1.69
CA PRO A 234 43.79 7.73 3.03
C PRO A 234 43.19 9.14 3.01
N ARG A 235 42.04 9.31 3.72
CA ARG A 235 41.33 10.58 3.80
C ARG A 235 42.07 11.58 4.67
N GLY A 236 41.95 12.88 4.38
CA GLY A 236 42.55 13.91 5.19
C GLY A 236 42.29 15.32 4.72
N LYS A 237 42.39 16.29 5.62
CA LYS A 237 42.16 17.72 5.32
C LYS A 237 43.05 18.22 4.20
N LEU A 238 42.51 19.06 3.31
CA LEU A 238 43.27 19.76 2.29
C LEU A 238 44.32 20.68 2.94
N GLN A 239 45.56 20.53 2.55
CA GLN A 239 46.63 21.48 2.92
C GLN A 239 46.61 22.66 1.95
N ARG A 240 46.68 23.90 2.44
CA ARG A 240 46.77 25.09 1.59
C ARG A 240 48.08 25.02 0.75
N GLY A 241 47.91 25.07 -0.58
CA GLY A 241 49.03 25.05 -1.49
C GLY A 241 49.49 23.68 -2.00
N ALA A 242 48.81 22.57 -1.65
CA ALA A 242 49.11 21.27 -2.24
C ALA A 242 48.45 21.14 -3.59
N GLU A 243 49.25 21.01 -4.63
CA GLU A 243 48.77 20.67 -5.95
C GLU A 243 48.09 19.28 -5.96
N ALA A 244 47.04 19.12 -6.77
CA ALA A 244 46.36 17.84 -6.92
C ALA A 244 47.38 16.80 -7.46
N GLY A 245 47.80 15.88 -6.58
CA GLY A 245 48.79 14.83 -6.91
C GLY A 245 50.09 14.81 -6.12
N ALA A 246 50.41 15.87 -5.36
CA ALA A 246 51.70 15.97 -4.67
C ALA A 246 51.78 15.27 -3.29
N ASN A 247 50.62 14.83 -2.71
CA ASN A 247 50.61 14.08 -1.44
C ASN A 247 49.85 12.76 -1.64
N ALA A 248 50.36 11.69 -1.05
CA ALA A 248 49.82 10.33 -1.04
C ALA A 248 48.45 10.20 -0.34
N LYS A 249 47.60 11.24 -0.37
CA LYS A 249 46.25 11.26 0.22
C LYS A 249 45.21 11.00 -0.87
N GLY A 250 44.19 10.23 -0.50
CA GLY A 250 43.05 9.96 -1.36
C GLY A 250 42.20 11.21 -1.67
N ASP A 251 41.19 11.04 -2.47
CA ASP A 251 40.30 12.14 -2.93
C ASP A 251 39.39 12.68 -1.80
N CYS A 252 39.18 11.94 -0.71
CA CYS A 252 38.33 12.37 0.39
C CYS A 252 39.05 13.40 1.27
N ILE A 253 38.54 14.63 1.29
CA ILE A 253 39.08 15.75 2.09
C ILE A 253 38.55 15.80 3.53
N ASP A 254 37.85 14.78 3.99
CA ASP A 254 37.30 14.66 5.35
C ASP A 254 36.37 15.83 5.74
N CYS A 255 35.53 16.31 4.84
CA CYS A 255 34.67 17.48 5.05
C CYS A 255 33.33 17.15 5.77
N PHE A 256 32.98 15.89 5.97
CA PHE A 256 31.77 15.40 6.62
C PHE A 256 30.44 15.88 6.00
N GLN A 257 30.42 16.46 4.80
CA GLN A 257 29.19 16.92 4.17
C GLN A 257 28.23 15.77 3.85
N CYS A 258 28.76 14.61 3.43
CA CYS A 258 27.96 13.41 3.20
C CYS A 258 27.22 12.91 4.45
N VAL A 259 27.82 13.06 5.63
CA VAL A 259 27.21 12.72 6.92
C VAL A 259 26.18 13.78 7.34
N GLN A 260 26.51 15.07 7.13
CA GLN A 260 25.62 16.18 7.51
C GLN A 260 24.32 16.23 6.72
N VAL A 261 24.30 15.77 5.47
CA VAL A 261 23.09 15.73 4.65
C VAL A 261 22.27 14.46 4.85
N CYS A 262 22.84 13.47 5.54
CA CYS A 262 22.17 12.18 5.73
C CYS A 262 21.01 12.30 6.71
N PRO A 263 19.76 11.97 6.30
CA PRO A 263 18.59 12.07 7.16
C PRO A 263 18.60 11.05 8.29
N THR A 264 19.38 9.96 8.15
CA THR A 264 19.54 8.91 9.16
C THR A 264 20.89 8.98 9.88
N GLY A 265 21.72 9.99 9.59
CA GLY A 265 22.99 10.24 10.26
C GLY A 265 24.08 9.22 9.99
N VAL A 266 23.94 8.41 8.93
CA VAL A 266 24.93 7.40 8.54
C VAL A 266 26.21 8.05 8.02
N ASP A 267 27.37 7.56 8.44
CA ASP A 267 28.64 7.87 7.80
C ASP A 267 28.95 6.82 6.71
N ILE A 268 28.61 7.16 5.46
CA ILE A 268 28.78 6.27 4.32
C ILE A 268 30.23 5.90 4.04
N ARG A 269 31.19 6.65 4.55
CA ARG A 269 32.65 6.41 4.36
C ARG A 269 33.11 5.16 5.13
N ASN A 270 32.35 4.74 6.13
CA ASN A 270 32.62 3.52 6.90
C ASN A 270 32.00 2.26 6.25
N GLY A 271 31.61 2.37 4.99
CA GLY A 271 31.01 1.27 4.23
C GLY A 271 29.48 1.18 4.37
N MET A 272 28.95 0.03 3.97
CA MET A 272 27.52 -0.25 3.99
C MET A 272 27.00 -0.32 5.43
N GLN A 273 25.92 0.42 5.71
CA GLN A 273 25.29 0.44 7.02
C GLN A 273 23.79 0.21 6.94
N LEU A 274 23.24 -0.50 7.92
CA LEU A 274 21.80 -0.80 8.02
C LEU A 274 20.92 0.46 8.01
N GLY A 275 21.43 1.59 8.51
CA GLY A 275 20.71 2.86 8.53
C GLY A 275 20.59 3.55 7.18
N CYS A 276 21.34 3.14 6.17
CA CYS A 276 21.27 3.76 4.86
C CYS A 276 19.94 3.45 4.17
N ILE A 277 19.17 4.50 3.82
CA ILE A 277 17.90 4.39 3.10
C ILE A 277 18.05 4.56 1.59
N THR A 278 19.25 4.50 1.07
CA THR A 278 19.55 4.54 -0.38
C THR A 278 19.00 5.79 -1.09
N CYS A 279 18.98 6.94 -0.41
CA CYS A 279 18.35 8.18 -0.93
C CYS A 279 19.26 9.05 -1.81
N GLY A 280 20.56 8.75 -1.93
CA GLY A 280 21.51 9.45 -2.81
C GLY A 280 21.93 10.87 -2.41
N LEU A 281 21.42 11.45 -1.32
CA LEU A 281 21.74 12.83 -0.92
C LEU A 281 23.25 13.05 -0.62
N CYS A 282 23.93 12.01 -0.19
CA CYS A 282 25.39 12.03 0.02
C CYS A 282 26.17 12.15 -1.29
N LEU A 283 25.64 11.65 -2.41
CA LEU A 283 26.24 11.81 -3.75
C LEU A 283 26.23 13.30 -4.14
N ASP A 284 25.04 13.94 -4.10
CA ASP A 284 24.90 15.38 -4.42
C ASP A 284 25.86 16.22 -3.56
N ALA A 285 25.94 15.93 -2.26
CA ALA A 285 26.79 16.65 -1.33
C ALA A 285 28.28 16.43 -1.63
N CYS A 286 28.70 15.20 -1.93
CA CYS A 286 30.08 14.88 -2.21
C CYS A 286 30.51 15.50 -3.56
N ASP A 287 29.70 15.35 -4.61
CA ASP A 287 29.99 15.91 -5.93
C ASP A 287 30.11 17.43 -5.91
N SER A 288 29.26 18.12 -5.13
CA SER A 288 29.38 19.57 -4.96
C SER A 288 30.67 20.00 -4.29
N ILE A 289 31.29 19.16 -3.47
CA ILE A 289 32.58 19.41 -2.85
C ILE A 289 33.71 19.04 -3.82
N MET A 290 33.60 17.92 -4.53
CA MET A 290 34.60 17.50 -5.53
C MET A 290 34.78 18.59 -6.62
N ASP A 291 33.68 19.18 -7.07
CA ASP A 291 33.72 20.32 -8.01
C ASP A 291 34.51 21.52 -7.43
N LYS A 292 34.28 21.87 -6.14
CA LYS A 292 34.93 23.00 -5.49
C LYS A 292 36.44 22.79 -5.29
N VAL A 293 36.87 21.55 -5.15
CA VAL A 293 38.28 21.21 -4.95
C VAL A 293 38.98 20.76 -6.24
N GLY A 294 38.27 20.81 -7.40
CA GLY A 294 38.81 20.44 -8.69
C GLY A 294 39.12 18.94 -8.85
N ARG A 295 38.43 18.08 -8.11
CA ARG A 295 38.57 16.62 -8.18
C ARG A 295 37.40 16.00 -8.96
N PRO A 296 37.61 14.85 -9.66
CA PRO A 296 36.52 14.19 -10.40
C PRO A 296 35.36 13.79 -9.49
N ARG A 297 34.13 13.96 -9.97
CA ARG A 297 32.91 13.50 -9.29
C ARG A 297 32.88 11.97 -9.11
N GLY A 298 31.89 11.47 -8.36
CA GLY A 298 31.61 10.05 -8.22
C GLY A 298 32.49 9.34 -7.19
N LEU A 299 33.05 10.06 -6.21
CA LEU A 299 33.71 9.46 -5.06
C LEU A 299 32.71 8.67 -4.20
N ILE A 300 31.46 9.16 -4.11
CA ILE A 300 30.31 8.41 -3.64
C ILE A 300 29.38 8.28 -4.82
N ARG A 301 29.04 7.02 -5.21
CA ARG A 301 28.18 6.74 -6.36
C ARG A 301 27.25 5.58 -6.07
N TYR A 302 26.21 5.43 -6.87
CA TYR A 302 25.43 4.20 -6.88
C TYR A 302 26.25 3.11 -7.57
N ALA A 303 26.69 2.16 -6.79
CA ALA A 303 27.47 1.01 -7.23
C ALA A 303 27.23 -0.19 -6.34
N SER A 304 27.52 -1.38 -6.83
CA SER A 304 27.62 -2.59 -6.01
C SER A 304 29.01 -2.69 -5.36
N LEU A 305 29.12 -3.46 -4.27
CA LEU A 305 30.43 -3.70 -3.66
C LEU A 305 31.36 -4.45 -4.61
N ASP A 306 30.83 -5.43 -5.37
CA ASP A 306 31.62 -6.17 -6.35
C ASP A 306 32.17 -5.24 -7.45
N GLU A 307 31.42 -4.19 -7.86
CA GLU A 307 31.88 -3.18 -8.81
C GLU A 307 33.06 -2.37 -8.25
N ILE A 308 32.99 -1.92 -7.01
CA ILE A 308 34.08 -1.19 -6.35
C ILE A 308 35.33 -2.07 -6.18
N ASP A 309 35.12 -3.35 -5.91
CA ASP A 309 36.22 -4.32 -5.82
C ASP A 309 36.83 -4.68 -7.19
N GLY A 310 36.17 -4.31 -8.30
CA GLY A 310 36.58 -4.67 -9.65
C GLY A 310 36.24 -6.12 -10.04
N LYS A 311 35.29 -6.75 -9.31
CA LYS A 311 34.77 -8.06 -9.63
C LYS A 311 33.71 -7.97 -10.74
N PRO A 312 33.45 -9.05 -11.50
CA PRO A 312 32.41 -9.06 -12.52
C PRO A 312 31.03 -8.87 -11.90
N VAL A 313 30.30 -7.83 -12.33
CA VAL A 313 28.93 -7.56 -11.92
C VAL A 313 27.97 -8.25 -12.89
N LYS A 314 27.04 -9.04 -12.34
CA LYS A 314 25.98 -9.68 -13.13
C LYS A 314 24.95 -8.65 -13.55
N LYS A 315 24.52 -8.74 -14.81
CA LYS A 315 23.41 -7.93 -15.31
C LYS A 315 22.10 -8.40 -14.67
N LEU A 316 21.12 -7.51 -14.58
CA LEU A 316 19.84 -7.75 -13.91
C LEU A 316 19.16 -9.07 -14.34
N TYR A 317 19.18 -9.38 -15.64
CA TYR A 317 18.60 -10.60 -16.21
C TYR A 317 19.39 -11.88 -15.91
N GLN A 318 20.59 -11.77 -15.35
CA GLN A 318 21.43 -12.93 -14.97
C GLN A 318 21.19 -13.38 -13.54
N HIS A 319 20.33 -12.66 -12.77
CA HIS A 319 19.96 -13.05 -11.41
C HIS A 319 18.72 -13.95 -11.43
N PRO A 320 18.80 -15.23 -11.05
CA PRO A 320 17.66 -16.16 -11.10
C PRO A 320 16.48 -15.67 -10.23
N ARG A 321 16.76 -15.06 -9.09
CA ARG A 321 15.73 -14.47 -8.20
C ARG A 321 14.87 -13.41 -8.88
N THR A 322 15.43 -12.61 -9.81
CA THR A 322 14.69 -11.60 -10.56
C THR A 322 13.59 -12.25 -11.42
N TRP A 323 13.91 -13.36 -12.07
CA TRP A 323 12.93 -14.10 -12.87
C TRP A 323 11.83 -14.75 -12.03
N VAL A 324 12.18 -15.22 -10.81
CA VAL A 324 11.17 -15.75 -9.88
C VAL A 324 10.17 -14.65 -9.49
N TYR A 325 10.64 -13.45 -9.12
CA TYR A 325 9.75 -12.33 -8.79
C TYR A 325 8.89 -11.91 -9.99
N ILE A 326 9.49 -11.76 -11.17
CA ILE A 326 8.75 -11.40 -12.39
C ILE A 326 7.71 -12.47 -12.71
N GLY A 327 8.04 -13.75 -12.63
CA GLY A 327 7.12 -14.86 -12.88
C GLY A 327 5.90 -14.83 -11.94
N ILE A 328 6.12 -14.63 -10.64
CA ILE A 328 5.03 -14.51 -9.65
C ILE A 328 4.14 -13.28 -9.96
N ILE A 329 4.75 -12.14 -10.28
CA ILE A 329 4.01 -10.92 -10.64
C ILE A 329 3.14 -11.15 -11.87
N LEU A 330 3.70 -11.76 -12.92
CA LEU A 330 2.94 -12.03 -14.16
C LEU A 330 1.78 -13.00 -13.93
N ILE A 331 1.98 -14.06 -13.15
CA ILE A 331 0.92 -15.01 -12.78
C ILE A 331 -0.19 -14.30 -11.99
N ALA A 332 0.19 -13.49 -11.00
CA ALA A 332 -0.77 -12.76 -10.19
C ALA A 332 -1.54 -11.71 -11.00
N LEU A 333 -0.87 -10.96 -11.89
CA LEU A 333 -1.53 -10.02 -12.80
C LEU A 333 -2.47 -10.74 -13.78
N GLY A 334 -2.05 -11.89 -14.32
CA GLY A 334 -2.91 -12.73 -15.15
C GLY A 334 -4.16 -13.19 -14.41
N GLY A 335 -4.02 -13.58 -13.14
CA GLY A 335 -5.15 -13.94 -12.28
C GLY A 335 -6.11 -12.76 -12.02
N ILE A 336 -5.57 -11.55 -11.80
CA ILE A 336 -6.39 -10.34 -11.62
C ILE A 336 -7.15 -10.03 -12.92
N ILE A 337 -6.47 -10.04 -14.07
CA ILE A 337 -7.10 -9.77 -15.36
C ILE A 337 -8.19 -10.80 -15.64
N PHE A 338 -7.90 -12.09 -15.41
CA PHE A 338 -8.89 -13.17 -15.55
C PHE A 338 -10.10 -12.91 -14.64
N GLY A 339 -9.88 -12.57 -13.37
CA GLY A 339 -10.96 -12.23 -12.44
C GLY A 339 -11.81 -11.07 -12.91
N LEU A 340 -11.19 -9.98 -13.36
CA LEU A 340 -11.89 -8.79 -13.85
C LEU A 340 -12.72 -9.07 -15.12
N THR A 341 -12.23 -9.90 -16.04
CA THR A 341 -12.95 -10.26 -17.27
C THR A 341 -14.11 -11.24 -17.03
N HIS A 342 -14.09 -11.98 -15.92
CA HIS A 342 -15.13 -12.94 -15.52
C HIS A 342 -16.01 -12.44 -14.37
N LEU A 343 -15.92 -11.16 -14.01
CA LEU A 343 -16.84 -10.52 -13.08
C LEU A 343 -18.21 -10.38 -13.75
N GLY A 344 -19.12 -11.35 -13.51
CA GLY A 344 -20.51 -11.21 -13.92
C GLY A 344 -21.20 -10.04 -13.22
N ALA A 345 -22.11 -9.37 -13.91
CA ALA A 345 -22.92 -8.28 -13.35
C ALA A 345 -23.84 -8.73 -12.21
N MET A 346 -24.14 -10.03 -12.14
CA MET A 346 -24.95 -10.65 -11.11
C MET A 346 -24.32 -11.98 -10.67
N THR A 347 -24.48 -12.32 -9.39
CA THR A 347 -24.02 -13.60 -8.83
C THR A 347 -25.16 -14.28 -8.10
N LEU A 348 -25.39 -15.55 -8.45
CA LEU A 348 -26.37 -16.41 -7.80
C LEU A 348 -25.66 -17.43 -6.89
N ARG A 349 -26.16 -17.62 -5.69
CA ARG A 349 -25.83 -18.74 -4.82
C ARG A 349 -27.09 -19.36 -4.27
N VAL A 350 -27.27 -20.66 -4.47
CA VAL A 350 -28.42 -21.41 -3.99
C VAL A 350 -28.00 -22.36 -2.90
N ILE A 351 -28.60 -22.23 -1.72
CA ILE A 351 -28.33 -23.05 -0.55
C ILE A 351 -29.54 -23.93 -0.29
N PRO A 352 -29.47 -25.26 -0.53
CA PRO A 352 -30.55 -26.17 -0.16
C PRO A 352 -30.67 -26.27 1.34
N GLU A 353 -31.91 -26.33 1.86
CA GLU A 353 -32.15 -26.56 3.27
C GLU A 353 -31.71 -27.98 3.66
N ARG A 354 -31.07 -28.09 4.82
CA ARG A 354 -30.48 -29.36 5.26
C ARG A 354 -31.36 -30.15 6.24
N GLN A 355 -32.31 -29.50 6.87
CA GLN A 355 -33.22 -30.11 7.87
C GLN A 355 -34.58 -29.42 7.83
N PRO A 356 -35.63 -30.08 7.27
CA PRO A 356 -35.60 -31.35 6.57
C PRO A 356 -35.01 -31.20 5.15
N LEU A 357 -34.41 -32.27 4.59
CA LEU A 357 -33.88 -32.28 3.21
C LEU A 357 -35.01 -32.12 2.19
N PHE A 358 -36.17 -32.69 2.46
CA PHE A 358 -37.38 -32.55 1.64
C PHE A 358 -38.64 -32.72 2.51
N VAL A 359 -39.78 -32.24 2.05
CA VAL A 359 -41.08 -32.40 2.67
C VAL A 359 -42.01 -33.14 1.72
N SER A 360 -42.61 -34.22 2.21
CA SER A 360 -43.69 -34.92 1.47
C SER A 360 -45.03 -34.25 1.74
N MET A 361 -45.65 -33.76 0.68
CA MET A 361 -46.94 -33.09 0.73
C MET A 361 -48.11 -34.11 0.71
N SER A 362 -49.31 -33.69 1.14
CA SER A 362 -50.50 -34.54 1.21
C SER A 362 -50.97 -35.01 -0.21
N ASP A 363 -50.57 -34.34 -1.26
CA ASP A 363 -50.91 -34.71 -2.65
C ASP A 363 -49.86 -35.69 -3.26
N GLY A 364 -48.92 -36.20 -2.44
CA GLY A 364 -47.90 -37.14 -2.88
C GLY A 364 -46.71 -36.48 -3.60
N SER A 365 -46.68 -35.15 -3.68
CA SER A 365 -45.52 -34.42 -4.23
C SER A 365 -44.43 -34.21 -3.17
N ILE A 366 -43.21 -34.01 -3.65
CA ILE A 366 -42.01 -33.73 -2.86
C ILE A 366 -41.61 -32.28 -3.03
N GLN A 367 -41.40 -31.56 -1.94
CA GLN A 367 -41.00 -30.18 -1.92
C GLN A 367 -39.64 -30.01 -1.29
N ASN A 368 -38.75 -29.31 -1.98
CA ASN A 368 -37.46 -28.86 -1.45
C ASN A 368 -37.47 -27.33 -1.27
N LYS A 369 -36.81 -26.87 -0.19
CA LYS A 369 -36.67 -25.45 0.10
C LYS A 369 -35.24 -25.01 -0.18
N TYR A 370 -35.10 -23.86 -0.81
CA TYR A 370 -33.83 -23.25 -1.15
C TYR A 370 -33.78 -21.80 -0.70
N GLU A 371 -32.64 -21.40 -0.14
CA GLU A 371 -32.32 -20.00 0.09
C GLU A 371 -31.48 -19.49 -1.10
N PHE A 372 -32.04 -18.61 -1.88
CA PHE A 372 -31.37 -17.92 -2.99
C PHE A 372 -30.71 -16.66 -2.45
N LYS A 373 -29.41 -16.53 -2.66
CA LYS A 373 -28.65 -15.33 -2.39
C LYS A 373 -28.21 -14.72 -3.72
N VAL A 374 -28.90 -13.67 -4.13
CA VAL A 374 -28.61 -12.94 -5.37
C VAL A 374 -27.85 -11.68 -5.01
N VAL A 375 -26.71 -11.47 -5.63
CA VAL A 375 -25.92 -10.26 -5.46
C VAL A 375 -25.92 -9.51 -6.79
N ASN A 376 -26.57 -8.35 -6.76
CA ASN A 376 -26.60 -7.43 -7.89
C ASN A 376 -25.38 -6.52 -7.80
N LYS A 377 -24.44 -6.64 -8.75
CA LYS A 377 -23.21 -5.85 -8.81
C LYS A 377 -23.34 -4.59 -9.66
N THR A 378 -24.51 -4.38 -10.28
CA THR A 378 -24.79 -3.19 -11.08
C THR A 378 -25.11 -1.98 -10.18
N ASP A 379 -25.17 -0.81 -10.77
CA ASP A 379 -25.50 0.47 -10.11
C ASP A 379 -27.00 0.74 -9.99
N LYS A 380 -27.87 -0.16 -10.54
CA LYS A 380 -29.33 -0.04 -10.56
C LYS A 380 -30.01 -1.21 -9.88
N ASP A 381 -31.18 -0.96 -9.33
CA ASP A 381 -32.05 -2.03 -8.84
C ASP A 381 -32.58 -2.80 -10.07
N LEU A 382 -32.58 -4.12 -9.99
CA LEU A 382 -32.99 -5.01 -11.07
C LEU A 382 -34.09 -5.95 -10.59
N HIS A 383 -35.05 -6.21 -11.47
CA HIS A 383 -36.02 -7.28 -11.27
C HIS A 383 -35.49 -8.54 -11.96
N VAL A 384 -35.46 -9.65 -11.23
CA VAL A 384 -34.94 -10.92 -11.72
C VAL A 384 -36.02 -11.97 -11.79
N GLN A 385 -36.05 -12.69 -12.86
CA GLN A 385 -36.89 -13.87 -13.02
C GLN A 385 -36.08 -15.13 -12.76
N VAL A 386 -36.67 -16.08 -12.04
CA VAL A 386 -36.02 -17.35 -11.69
C VAL A 386 -36.60 -18.46 -12.52
N THR A 387 -35.76 -19.24 -13.18
CA THR A 387 -36.11 -20.46 -13.89
C THR A 387 -35.26 -21.62 -13.37
N ALA A 388 -35.70 -22.84 -13.63
CA ALA A 388 -34.94 -24.04 -13.28
C ALA A 388 -34.97 -25.04 -14.44
N GLU A 389 -33.80 -25.50 -14.78
CA GLU A 389 -33.59 -26.49 -15.84
C GLU A 389 -33.00 -27.78 -15.27
N HIS A 390 -33.02 -28.86 -16.07
CA HIS A 390 -32.42 -30.15 -15.75
C HIS A 390 -32.88 -30.83 -14.44
N GLY A 391 -33.98 -30.41 -13.83
CA GLY A 391 -34.53 -31.02 -12.61
C GLY A 391 -35.44 -32.22 -12.83
N VAL A 392 -36.41 -32.38 -11.93
CA VAL A 392 -37.41 -33.46 -12.00
C VAL A 392 -38.52 -33.05 -12.97
N PRO A 393 -38.91 -33.93 -13.93
CA PRO A 393 -40.00 -33.62 -14.88
C PRO A 393 -41.30 -33.21 -14.16
N GLY A 394 -41.90 -32.09 -14.57
CA GLY A 394 -43.11 -31.58 -13.96
C GLY A 394 -42.87 -30.78 -12.67
N GLN A 395 -41.65 -30.34 -12.42
CA GLN A 395 -41.32 -29.46 -11.27
C GLN A 395 -41.96 -28.08 -11.43
N ILE A 396 -42.37 -27.51 -10.31
CA ILE A 396 -42.96 -26.17 -10.23
C ILE A 396 -42.13 -25.36 -9.21
N ILE A 397 -41.77 -24.13 -9.58
CA ILE A 397 -41.11 -23.18 -8.69
C ILE A 397 -42.17 -22.35 -8.01
N ILE A 398 -42.11 -22.26 -6.69
CA ILE A 398 -43.02 -21.49 -5.84
C ILE A 398 -42.25 -20.42 -5.10
N GLY A 399 -42.75 -19.18 -5.10
CA GLY A 399 -42.10 -18.02 -4.47
C GLY A 399 -41.29 -17.17 -5.43
N ALA A 400 -41.32 -17.48 -6.76
CA ALA A 400 -40.71 -16.68 -7.82
C ALA A 400 -41.68 -16.50 -9.01
N GLU A 401 -42.97 -16.46 -8.73
CA GLU A 401 -44.07 -16.30 -9.74
C GLU A 401 -44.06 -14.90 -10.35
N GLN A 402 -43.54 -13.91 -9.62
CA GLN A 402 -43.32 -12.53 -10.05
C GLN A 402 -41.82 -12.21 -10.02
N PRO A 403 -41.37 -11.29 -10.87
CA PRO A 403 -39.97 -10.83 -10.82
C PRO A 403 -39.59 -10.34 -9.43
N LEU A 404 -38.47 -10.81 -8.93
CA LEU A 404 -37.94 -10.51 -7.60
C LEU A 404 -37.04 -9.27 -7.65
N LEU A 405 -37.27 -8.29 -6.80
CA LEU A 405 -36.44 -7.08 -6.75
C LEU A 405 -35.10 -7.36 -6.08
N THR A 406 -34.01 -7.05 -6.77
CA THR A 406 -32.64 -7.10 -6.24
C THR A 406 -32.08 -5.69 -6.18
N HIS A 407 -31.68 -5.26 -4.98
CA HIS A 407 -31.12 -3.93 -4.77
C HIS A 407 -29.68 -3.84 -5.27
N HIS A 408 -29.35 -2.71 -5.89
CA HIS A 408 -28.02 -2.43 -6.40
C HIS A 408 -26.96 -2.53 -5.30
N GLY A 409 -25.80 -3.10 -5.63
CA GLY A 409 -24.66 -3.22 -4.73
C GLY A 409 -24.91 -4.05 -3.46
N ARG A 410 -26.02 -4.80 -3.36
CA ARG A 410 -26.37 -5.57 -2.16
C ARG A 410 -26.72 -7.01 -2.49
N GLY A 411 -26.50 -7.89 -1.51
CA GLY A 411 -27.01 -9.24 -1.54
C GLY A 411 -28.46 -9.26 -1.05
N THR A 412 -29.36 -9.77 -1.86
CA THR A 412 -30.76 -9.99 -1.49
C THR A 412 -31.02 -11.49 -1.35
N SER A 413 -31.67 -11.91 -0.27
CA SER A 413 -31.99 -13.31 -0.04
C SER A 413 -33.48 -13.56 -0.27
N PHE A 414 -33.79 -14.62 -1.03
CA PHE A 414 -35.15 -15.08 -1.31
C PHE A 414 -35.31 -16.53 -0.88
N THR A 415 -36.47 -16.89 -0.38
CA THR A 415 -36.83 -18.29 -0.12
C THR A 415 -37.67 -18.81 -1.27
N ILE A 416 -37.18 -19.84 -1.95
CA ILE A 416 -37.85 -20.46 -3.09
C ILE A 416 -38.07 -21.93 -2.80
N PHE A 417 -39.23 -22.44 -3.19
CA PHE A 417 -39.56 -23.85 -3.06
C PHE A 417 -39.68 -24.47 -4.45
N VAL A 418 -39.13 -25.65 -4.61
CA VAL A 418 -39.30 -26.48 -5.82
C VAL A 418 -40.12 -27.69 -5.43
N LYS A 419 -41.27 -27.82 -6.05
CA LYS A 419 -42.22 -28.92 -5.86
C LYS A 419 -42.22 -29.82 -7.09
N ALA A 420 -42.10 -31.14 -6.92
CA ALA A 420 -42.13 -32.09 -8.02
C ALA A 420 -43.05 -33.26 -7.66
N PRO A 421 -43.79 -33.84 -8.67
CA PRO A 421 -44.62 -35.03 -8.46
C PRO A 421 -43.75 -36.20 -7.98
N GLY A 422 -44.15 -36.89 -6.90
CA GLY A 422 -43.39 -38.02 -6.36
C GLY A 422 -43.16 -39.16 -7.33
N GLN A 423 -44.10 -39.36 -8.26
CA GLN A 423 -44.03 -40.39 -9.32
C GLN A 423 -42.88 -40.19 -10.32
N ASN A 424 -42.41 -38.94 -10.48
CA ASN A 424 -41.33 -38.57 -11.39
C ASN A 424 -39.95 -38.64 -10.79
N ILE A 425 -39.86 -38.89 -9.49
CA ILE A 425 -38.57 -38.92 -8.73
C ILE A 425 -38.02 -40.35 -8.83
N LYS A 426 -36.99 -40.52 -9.65
CA LYS A 426 -36.34 -41.81 -9.88
C LYS A 426 -35.05 -42.02 -9.11
N LYS A 427 -34.52 -40.96 -8.46
CA LYS A 427 -33.26 -40.97 -7.74
C LYS A 427 -33.40 -40.19 -6.43
N GLU A 428 -32.67 -40.60 -5.40
CA GLU A 428 -32.61 -39.90 -4.10
C GLU A 428 -32.10 -38.45 -4.24
N VAL A 429 -31.19 -38.22 -5.21
CA VAL A 429 -30.63 -36.90 -5.52
C VAL A 429 -30.66 -36.70 -7.02
N THR A 430 -31.32 -35.62 -7.47
CA THR A 430 -31.35 -35.19 -8.86
C THR A 430 -30.69 -33.83 -8.98
N GLN A 431 -29.83 -33.62 -9.98
CA GLN A 431 -29.24 -32.29 -10.23
C GLN A 431 -30.34 -31.37 -10.79
N ILE A 432 -30.30 -30.13 -10.34
CA ILE A 432 -31.18 -29.05 -10.80
C ILE A 432 -30.33 -27.81 -11.01
N GLU A 433 -30.48 -27.18 -12.14
CA GLU A 433 -29.79 -25.95 -12.51
C GLU A 433 -30.78 -24.78 -12.41
N PHE A 434 -30.39 -23.79 -11.63
CA PHE A 434 -31.18 -22.57 -11.46
C PHE A 434 -30.56 -21.45 -12.28
N HIS A 435 -31.40 -20.79 -13.08
CA HIS A 435 -31.07 -19.61 -13.86
C HIS A 435 -31.81 -18.40 -13.29
N ILE A 436 -31.15 -17.30 -13.16
CA ILE A 436 -31.77 -16.00 -12.91
C ILE A 436 -31.38 -15.05 -14.02
N GLN A 437 -32.36 -14.30 -14.52
CA GLN A 437 -32.17 -13.35 -15.60
C GLN A 437 -32.87 -12.04 -15.25
N SER A 438 -32.25 -10.91 -15.57
CA SER A 438 -32.87 -9.59 -15.37
C SER A 438 -33.99 -9.38 -16.41
N THR A 439 -35.10 -8.79 -15.97
CA THR A 439 -36.19 -8.41 -16.85
C THR A 439 -35.92 -7.13 -17.63
N GLU A 440 -35.04 -6.26 -17.11
CA GLU A 440 -34.65 -5.00 -17.71
C GLU A 440 -33.54 -5.18 -18.76
N ASP A 441 -32.60 -6.08 -18.50
CA ASP A 441 -31.47 -6.38 -19.39
C ASP A 441 -31.20 -7.89 -19.44
N PRO A 442 -31.66 -8.58 -20.48
CA PRO A 442 -31.50 -10.03 -20.62
C PRO A 442 -30.05 -10.52 -20.71
N THR A 443 -29.07 -9.62 -20.91
CA THR A 443 -27.64 -9.99 -20.91
C THR A 443 -27.10 -10.20 -19.51
N ILE A 444 -27.86 -9.76 -18.48
CA ILE A 444 -27.51 -9.92 -17.07
C ILE A 444 -28.20 -11.18 -16.55
N GLU A 445 -27.44 -12.26 -16.50
CA GLU A 445 -27.90 -13.57 -16.04
C GLU A 445 -26.88 -14.21 -15.11
N ALA A 446 -27.30 -15.17 -14.30
CA ALA A 446 -26.43 -16.02 -13.50
C ALA A 446 -27.05 -17.38 -13.30
N GLU A 447 -26.20 -18.40 -13.26
CA GLU A 447 -26.57 -19.80 -13.15
C GLU A 447 -25.97 -20.39 -11.87
N TYR A 448 -26.64 -21.42 -11.34
CA TYR A 448 -26.15 -22.14 -10.18
C TYR A 448 -26.66 -23.58 -10.14
N ASP A 449 -25.70 -24.53 -10.10
CA ASP A 449 -26.01 -25.95 -9.94
C ASP A 449 -26.35 -26.29 -8.48
N SER A 450 -27.45 -26.97 -8.29
CA SER A 450 -27.90 -27.43 -6.99
C SER A 450 -28.46 -28.87 -7.04
N LYS A 451 -28.99 -29.36 -5.92
CA LYS A 451 -29.48 -30.72 -5.79
C LYS A 451 -30.92 -30.71 -5.30
N PHE A 452 -31.78 -31.44 -5.98
CA PHE A 452 -33.13 -31.78 -5.55
C PHE A 452 -33.06 -33.11 -4.81
N ASN A 453 -33.52 -33.17 -3.56
CA ASN A 453 -33.53 -34.34 -2.72
C ASN A 453 -34.92 -35.00 -2.72
N GLY A 454 -34.97 -36.30 -2.88
CA GLY A 454 -36.19 -37.07 -2.84
C GLY A 454 -36.10 -38.28 -1.92
N PRO A 455 -37.20 -39.01 -1.67
CA PRO A 455 -37.18 -40.26 -0.94
C PRO A 455 -36.37 -41.30 -1.71
N LYS A 456 -35.84 -42.27 -1.01
CA LYS A 456 -35.26 -43.46 -1.65
C LYS A 456 -36.32 -44.14 -2.49
N PRO A 457 -36.00 -44.49 -3.75
CA PRO A 457 -36.95 -45.19 -4.63
C PRO A 457 -37.32 -46.57 -4.11
#